data_0c8ec50a5a5b56d002cc61cfd2bf447f
#
_entry.id   0c8ec50a5a5b56d002cc61cfd2bf447f
#
_cell.length_a   1.000
_cell.length_b   1.000
_cell.length_c   1.000
_cell.angle_alpha   90.00
_cell.angle_beta   90.00
_cell.angle_gamma   90.00
#
_symmetry.space_group_name_H-M   'P 1'
#
loop_
_entity.id
_entity.type
_entity.pdbx_description
1 polymer ?
#
loop_
_entity_poly.entity_id
_entity_poly.type
_entity_poly.pdbx_seq_one_letter_code
_entity_poly.pdbx_strand_id
1 'polypeptide(L)'
;MWRELDLGEVRAELAHMRDLGFRVVRFFLLTEDFLPAPMTVAKSKVGQLVEVARIAREEKIATIPTLVTINMSGKFWWPSWMKDERGAPKGLYTDPTILRSQALLVATCAGALAGDSSIRAFDLTNEIDDALRLPSRDAGWLWTALLAASVRRAAPGVPIQFGAHLPSLTADTHMRIDDLASVVDEDCMHAYPLYCDVAKGFLDSELVPFSCALTAELAATGRAALMHEFGICTAPKGSPGQTITDDFLGRSLPQYLASEEEGARYYGEVLGRLAVTGAAGAYAWCYGDYAPTLFGRAPFDTAIRERSFGLVRADGSEKPAADVVRAFAARLERREVPFGLAPKILDVTADAYYAAPKQHFRRLYDRWFRL
;
A
#
# COMPACT_ATOMS: atom_id res chain seq x y z
N MET A 1 0.45 2.33 16.43
CA MET A 1 0.70 0.88 16.51
C MET A 1 1.97 0.59 17.33
N TRP A 2 3.20 0.69 16.81
CA TRP A 2 4.43 0.19 17.47
C TRP A 2 4.82 0.88 18.80
N ARG A 3 4.34 2.09 19.09
CA ARG A 3 4.64 2.83 20.32
C ARG A 3 3.78 2.37 21.50
N GLU A 4 2.55 2.00 21.22
CA GLU A 4 1.54 1.56 22.19
C GLU A 4 0.97 0.21 21.71
N LEU A 5 1.85 -0.79 21.46
CA LEU A 5 1.43 -2.09 20.94
C LEU A 5 0.78 -2.92 22.03
N ASP A 6 -0.49 -3.26 21.85
CA ASP A 6 -1.22 -4.25 22.63
C ASP A 6 -1.36 -5.55 21.82
N LEU A 7 -0.73 -6.62 22.30
CA LEU A 7 -0.74 -7.91 21.62
C LEU A 7 -2.10 -8.62 21.74
N GLY A 8 -2.90 -8.28 22.76
CA GLY A 8 -4.27 -8.78 22.89
C GLY A 8 -5.19 -8.16 21.83
N GLU A 9 -5.06 -6.84 21.61
CA GLU A 9 -5.76 -6.13 20.55
C GLU A 9 -5.34 -6.66 19.17
N VAL A 10 -4.04 -6.82 18.91
CA VAL A 10 -3.54 -7.41 17.66
C VAL A 10 -4.18 -8.78 17.40
N ARG A 11 -4.28 -9.64 18.40
CA ARG A 11 -4.92 -10.95 18.28
C ARG A 11 -6.39 -10.84 17.92
N ALA A 12 -7.12 -9.99 18.63
CA ALA A 12 -8.56 -9.79 18.39
C ALA A 12 -8.83 -9.26 16.98
N GLU A 13 -8.04 -8.29 16.52
CA GLU A 13 -8.15 -7.73 15.16
C GLU A 13 -7.82 -8.75 14.08
N LEU A 14 -6.75 -9.54 14.23
CA LEU A 14 -6.40 -10.59 13.27
C LEU A 14 -7.45 -11.69 13.21
N ALA A 15 -8.02 -12.09 14.36
CA ALA A 15 -9.15 -13.02 14.40
C ALA A 15 -10.38 -12.46 13.67
N HIS A 16 -10.70 -11.20 13.90
CA HIS A 16 -11.81 -10.53 13.21
C HIS A 16 -11.55 -10.40 11.70
N MET A 17 -10.34 -10.02 11.27
CA MET A 17 -9.98 -10.02 9.84
C MET A 17 -10.18 -11.39 9.19
N ARG A 18 -9.76 -12.47 9.87
CA ARG A 18 -10.01 -13.85 9.40
C ARG A 18 -11.52 -14.12 9.22
N ASP A 19 -12.35 -13.70 10.19
CA ASP A 19 -13.79 -13.93 10.19
C ASP A 19 -14.50 -13.05 9.12
N LEU A 20 -13.91 -11.92 8.73
CA LEU A 20 -14.28 -11.14 7.55
C LEU A 20 -13.87 -11.82 6.21
N GLY A 21 -13.09 -12.89 6.27
CA GLY A 21 -12.64 -13.64 5.09
C GLY A 21 -11.27 -13.24 4.57
N PHE A 22 -10.56 -12.31 5.22
CA PHE A 22 -9.18 -12.00 4.86
C PHE A 22 -8.25 -13.18 5.16
N ARG A 23 -7.23 -13.32 4.33
CA ARG A 23 -6.20 -14.37 4.46
C ARG A 23 -4.81 -13.80 4.65
N VAL A 24 -4.65 -12.52 4.35
CA VAL A 24 -3.36 -11.81 4.41
C VAL A 24 -3.57 -10.42 4.99
N VAL A 25 -2.64 -9.97 5.83
CA VAL A 25 -2.55 -8.59 6.30
C VAL A 25 -1.20 -8.00 5.90
N ARG A 26 -1.22 -6.83 5.29
CA ARG A 26 -0.04 -5.98 5.09
C ARG A 26 0.00 -4.92 6.19
N PHE A 27 1.16 -4.72 6.79
CA PHE A 27 1.35 -3.74 7.85
C PHE A 27 2.74 -3.08 7.79
N PHE A 28 2.89 -1.94 8.44
CA PHE A 28 4.00 -1.02 8.20
C PHE A 28 4.97 -0.95 9.38
N LEU A 29 6.27 -1.04 9.08
CA LEU A 29 7.33 -0.76 10.03
C LEU A 29 7.76 0.70 9.85
N LEU A 30 7.26 1.62 10.69
CA LEU A 30 7.68 3.01 10.62
C LEU A 30 9.18 3.13 10.82
N THR A 31 9.87 3.66 9.82
CA THR A 31 11.33 3.75 9.82
C THR A 31 11.85 4.52 11.05
N GLU A 32 11.13 5.55 11.51
CA GLU A 32 11.53 6.32 12.70
C GLU A 32 11.49 5.50 14.00
N ASP A 33 10.62 4.47 14.09
CA ASP A 33 10.52 3.62 15.27
C ASP A 33 11.51 2.45 15.22
N PHE A 34 11.79 1.91 14.04
CA PHE A 34 12.66 0.74 13.85
C PHE A 34 14.14 1.09 13.64
N LEU A 35 14.43 2.29 13.12
CA LEU A 35 15.78 2.77 12.82
C LEU A 35 16.01 4.16 13.46
N PRO A 36 16.04 4.25 14.79
CA PRO A 36 16.07 5.52 15.54
C PRO A 36 17.38 6.30 15.40
N ALA A 37 18.48 5.66 14.97
CA ALA A 37 19.80 6.27 14.76
C ALA A 37 20.54 5.57 13.62
N PRO A 38 21.57 6.19 13.04
CA PRO A 38 22.40 5.54 12.01
C PRO A 38 22.90 4.17 12.47
N MET A 39 22.78 3.17 11.59
CA MET A 39 23.24 1.80 11.85
C MET A 39 22.70 1.16 13.14
N THR A 40 21.56 1.64 13.65
CA THR A 40 20.98 1.17 14.92
C THR A 40 19.53 0.73 14.70
N VAL A 41 19.32 -0.57 14.62
CA VAL A 41 17.96 -1.17 14.58
C VAL A 41 17.47 -1.39 16.00
N ALA A 42 16.25 -0.94 16.29
CA ALA A 42 15.63 -1.03 17.61
C ALA A 42 15.24 -2.49 17.95
N LYS A 43 16.05 -3.17 18.75
CA LYS A 43 15.86 -4.59 19.09
C LYS A 43 14.48 -4.87 19.71
N SER A 44 13.96 -3.96 20.54
CA SER A 44 12.62 -4.09 21.14
C SER A 44 11.52 -4.09 20.07
N LYS A 45 11.66 -3.28 19.01
CA LYS A 45 10.71 -3.25 17.89
C LYS A 45 10.78 -4.51 17.04
N VAL A 46 11.97 -5.05 16.83
CA VAL A 46 12.14 -6.36 16.17
C VAL A 46 11.50 -7.46 17.00
N GLY A 47 11.65 -7.44 18.33
CA GLY A 47 10.95 -8.38 19.21
C GLY A 47 9.43 -8.27 19.11
N GLN A 48 8.88 -7.06 19.10
CA GLN A 48 7.45 -6.82 18.86
C GLN A 48 6.99 -7.37 17.51
N LEU A 49 7.78 -7.17 16.44
CA LEU A 49 7.50 -7.69 15.11
C LEU A 49 7.40 -9.23 15.09
N VAL A 50 8.31 -9.92 15.76
CA VAL A 50 8.29 -11.39 15.89
C VAL A 50 7.02 -11.85 16.62
N GLU A 51 6.62 -11.16 17.70
CA GLU A 51 5.38 -11.50 18.41
C GLU A 51 4.12 -11.27 17.55
N VAL A 52 4.06 -10.19 16.77
CA VAL A 52 2.96 -9.96 15.80
C VAL A 52 2.88 -11.10 14.77
N ALA A 53 4.03 -11.53 14.20
CA ALA A 53 4.07 -12.65 13.26
C ALA A 53 3.62 -13.96 13.92
N ARG A 54 4.06 -14.22 15.15
CA ARG A 54 3.64 -15.39 15.94
C ARG A 54 2.12 -15.43 16.12
N ILE A 55 1.51 -14.30 16.51
CA ILE A 55 0.06 -14.20 16.68
C ILE A 55 -0.66 -14.40 15.33
N ALA A 56 -0.18 -13.78 14.25
CA ALA A 56 -0.75 -13.95 12.92
C ALA A 56 -0.76 -15.41 12.47
N ARG A 57 0.33 -16.14 12.73
CA ARG A 57 0.41 -17.59 12.48
C ARG A 57 -0.64 -18.38 13.28
N GLU A 58 -0.81 -18.06 14.56
CA GLU A 58 -1.81 -18.69 15.43
C GLU A 58 -3.23 -18.41 14.94
N GLU A 59 -3.51 -17.17 14.50
CA GLU A 59 -4.80 -16.77 13.91
C GLU A 59 -4.97 -17.19 12.44
N LYS A 60 -3.97 -17.87 11.84
CA LYS A 60 -3.99 -18.35 10.44
C LYS A 60 -4.15 -17.22 9.41
N ILE A 61 -3.57 -16.08 9.69
CA ILE A 61 -3.44 -14.94 8.78
C ILE A 61 -1.99 -14.86 8.31
N ALA A 62 -1.78 -14.84 7.00
CA ALA A 62 -0.47 -14.56 6.45
C ALA A 62 -0.13 -13.07 6.57
N THR A 63 1.15 -12.72 6.61
CA THR A 63 1.59 -11.35 6.81
C THR A 63 2.54 -10.87 5.73
N ILE A 64 2.47 -9.56 5.45
CA ILE A 64 3.38 -8.84 4.57
C ILE A 64 3.86 -7.60 5.32
N PRO A 65 5.01 -7.68 6.02
CA PRO A 65 5.60 -6.49 6.63
C PRO A 65 6.20 -5.58 5.56
N THR A 66 5.80 -4.30 5.57
CA THR A 66 6.44 -3.23 4.79
C THR A 66 7.63 -2.69 5.58
N LEU A 67 8.85 -2.92 5.07
CA LEU A 67 10.09 -2.82 5.84
C LEU A 67 10.62 -1.40 6.01
N VAL A 68 10.49 -0.55 4.97
CA VAL A 68 10.92 0.86 5.01
C VAL A 68 9.70 1.73 4.78
N THR A 69 9.14 2.29 5.85
CA THR A 69 7.96 3.14 5.75
C THR A 69 8.27 4.55 6.24
N ILE A 70 8.25 5.50 5.32
CA ILE A 70 8.36 6.93 5.59
C ILE A 70 7.03 7.61 5.25
N ASN A 71 6.40 7.29 4.12
CA ASN A 71 5.08 7.78 3.74
C ASN A 71 3.99 6.86 4.29
N MET A 72 3.09 7.38 5.12
CA MET A 72 1.91 6.65 5.58
C MET A 72 0.87 7.59 6.17
N SER A 73 -0.41 7.37 5.82
CA SER A 73 -1.56 8.09 6.38
C SER A 73 -1.42 9.61 6.35
N GLY A 74 -1.04 10.17 5.18
CA GLY A 74 -0.98 11.61 4.95
C GLY A 74 0.21 12.33 5.62
N LYS A 75 1.22 11.59 6.08
CA LYS A 75 2.41 12.16 6.72
C LYS A 75 3.68 11.43 6.34
N PHE A 76 4.79 12.19 6.30
CA PHE A 76 6.14 11.64 6.19
C PHE A 76 6.76 11.46 7.57
N TRP A 77 6.96 10.20 7.96
CA TRP A 77 7.50 9.78 9.26
C TRP A 77 9.02 9.63 9.20
N TRP A 78 9.71 10.77 9.06
CA TRP A 78 11.16 10.81 8.93
C TRP A 78 11.86 10.61 10.28
N PRO A 79 12.78 9.66 10.41
CA PRO A 79 13.74 9.65 11.51
C PRO A 79 14.48 10.99 11.60
N SER A 80 14.64 11.55 12.78
CA SER A 80 15.27 12.86 12.97
C SER A 80 16.69 12.92 12.39
N TRP A 81 17.46 11.86 12.50
CA TRP A 81 18.82 11.77 12.00
C TRP A 81 18.92 11.71 10.46
N MET A 82 17.84 11.39 9.76
CA MET A 82 17.74 11.45 8.29
C MET A 82 17.43 12.87 7.77
N LYS A 83 17.36 13.85 8.65
CA LYS A 83 17.19 15.27 8.32
C LYS A 83 18.50 16.01 8.54
N ASP A 84 18.70 17.10 7.78
CA ASP A 84 19.79 18.04 8.01
C ASP A 84 19.45 19.02 9.15
N GLU A 85 20.36 19.95 9.44
CA GLU A 85 20.20 20.96 10.50
C GLU A 85 19.01 21.92 10.26
N ARG A 86 18.53 22.02 9.01
CA ARG A 86 17.37 22.82 8.63
C ARG A 86 16.06 22.00 8.63
N GLY A 87 16.13 20.71 8.98
CA GLY A 87 14.99 19.80 8.99
C GLY A 87 14.63 19.24 7.63
N ALA A 88 15.40 19.51 6.57
CA ALA A 88 15.18 18.96 5.25
C ALA A 88 15.68 17.48 5.17
N PRO A 89 14.97 16.60 4.44
CA PRO A 89 15.43 15.23 4.25
C PRO A 89 16.79 15.17 3.55
N LYS A 90 17.69 14.34 4.07
CA LYS A 90 18.95 13.98 3.40
C LYS A 90 18.68 13.05 2.22
N GLY A 91 19.70 12.79 1.41
CA GLY A 91 19.60 11.93 0.23
C GLY A 91 19.22 10.48 0.54
N LEU A 92 17.93 10.21 0.64
CA LEU A 92 17.35 8.89 0.98
C LEU A 92 17.92 7.76 0.13
N TYR A 93 18.17 8.05 -1.15
CA TYR A 93 18.61 7.08 -2.16
C TYR A 93 20.11 7.13 -2.46
N THR A 94 20.84 8.08 -1.87
CA THR A 94 22.24 8.37 -2.25
C THR A 94 23.18 8.56 -1.08
N ASP A 95 22.70 8.92 0.12
CA ASP A 95 23.57 9.05 1.30
C ASP A 95 24.05 7.67 1.75
N PRO A 96 25.38 7.41 1.79
CA PRO A 96 25.90 6.08 2.12
C PRO A 96 25.53 5.59 3.53
N THR A 97 25.35 6.50 4.49
CA THR A 97 24.96 6.15 5.86
C THR A 97 23.49 5.72 5.91
N ILE A 98 22.63 6.44 5.19
CA ILE A 98 21.20 6.09 5.08
C ILE A 98 21.05 4.76 4.34
N LEU A 99 21.71 4.57 3.21
CA LEU A 99 21.66 3.33 2.43
C LEU A 99 22.07 2.11 3.26
N ARG A 100 23.22 2.19 3.95
CA ARG A 100 23.69 1.10 4.83
C ARG A 100 22.73 0.83 5.98
N SER A 101 22.16 1.87 6.57
CA SER A 101 21.21 1.76 7.68
C SER A 101 19.89 1.11 7.24
N GLN A 102 19.37 1.47 6.06
CA GLN A 102 18.19 0.83 5.48
C GLN A 102 18.46 -0.64 5.12
N ALA A 103 19.61 -0.94 4.51
CA ALA A 103 20.01 -2.31 4.21
C ALA A 103 20.13 -3.17 5.49
N LEU A 104 20.67 -2.59 6.57
CA LEU A 104 20.72 -3.24 7.89
C LEU A 104 19.31 -3.45 8.47
N LEU A 105 18.43 -2.47 8.39
CA LEU A 105 17.05 -2.56 8.86
C LEU A 105 16.33 -3.73 8.18
N VAL A 106 16.30 -3.73 6.83
CA VAL A 106 15.57 -4.76 6.08
C VAL A 106 16.15 -6.15 6.32
N ALA A 107 17.49 -6.28 6.36
CA ALA A 107 18.15 -7.55 6.65
C ALA A 107 17.85 -8.04 8.08
N THR A 108 17.81 -7.15 9.07
CA THR A 108 17.53 -7.50 10.46
C THR A 108 16.09 -7.97 10.63
N CYS A 109 15.12 -7.21 10.09
CA CYS A 109 13.70 -7.56 10.20
C CYS A 109 13.37 -8.84 9.42
N ALA A 110 13.84 -8.96 8.17
CA ALA A 110 13.65 -10.17 7.37
C ALA A 110 14.31 -11.39 8.01
N GLY A 111 15.53 -11.24 8.52
CA GLY A 111 16.25 -12.33 9.22
C GLY A 111 15.55 -12.79 10.48
N ALA A 112 14.98 -11.87 11.26
CA ALA A 112 14.22 -12.22 12.46
C ALA A 112 12.92 -12.99 12.17
N LEU A 113 12.39 -12.87 10.96
CA LEU A 113 11.18 -13.54 10.49
C LEU A 113 11.46 -14.71 9.54
N ALA A 114 12.74 -14.99 9.25
CA ALA A 114 13.11 -16.07 8.35
C ALA A 114 12.61 -17.42 8.85
N GLY A 115 11.90 -18.15 7.98
CA GLY A 115 11.31 -19.45 8.31
C GLY A 115 9.97 -19.38 9.07
N ASP A 116 9.45 -18.19 9.42
CA ASP A 116 8.09 -18.08 9.97
C ASP A 116 7.06 -18.28 8.86
N SER A 117 6.19 -19.27 9.03
CA SER A 117 5.21 -19.70 8.03
C SER A 117 4.05 -18.70 7.82
N SER A 118 3.92 -17.68 8.68
CA SER A 118 2.97 -16.60 8.45
C SER A 118 3.47 -15.58 7.41
N ILE A 119 4.77 -15.54 7.12
CA ILE A 119 5.33 -14.56 6.19
C ILE A 119 5.02 -14.98 4.74
N ARG A 120 4.14 -14.21 4.08
CA ARG A 120 3.76 -14.41 2.67
C ARG A 120 4.76 -13.76 1.71
N ALA A 121 5.20 -12.55 2.06
CA ALA A 121 6.16 -11.76 1.30
C ALA A 121 6.76 -10.67 2.20
N PHE A 122 7.86 -10.05 1.76
CA PHE A 122 8.34 -8.80 2.30
C PHE A 122 8.07 -7.67 1.30
N ASP A 123 7.39 -6.63 1.75
CA ASP A 123 7.25 -5.40 0.98
C ASP A 123 8.39 -4.45 1.34
N LEU A 124 9.13 -3.99 0.35
CA LEU A 124 10.32 -3.17 0.60
C LEU A 124 9.98 -1.81 1.17
N THR A 125 8.89 -1.20 0.68
CA THR A 125 8.54 0.17 1.05
C THR A 125 7.09 0.52 0.68
N ASN A 126 6.62 1.68 1.19
CA ASN A 126 5.32 2.26 0.87
C ASN A 126 5.49 3.61 0.16
N GLU A 127 5.13 3.71 -1.12
CA GLU A 127 5.00 4.97 -1.87
C GLU A 127 6.16 5.95 -1.61
N ILE A 128 7.37 5.45 -1.64
CA ILE A 128 8.55 6.14 -1.10
C ILE A 128 8.97 7.35 -1.93
N ASP A 129 8.65 7.37 -3.22
CA ASP A 129 8.94 8.45 -4.15
C ASP A 129 8.13 9.73 -3.87
N ASP A 130 7.01 9.62 -3.13
CA ASP A 130 6.32 10.81 -2.57
C ASP A 130 7.12 11.48 -1.45
N ALA A 131 7.86 10.70 -0.66
CA ALA A 131 8.60 11.25 0.47
C ALA A 131 9.83 12.07 0.04
N LEU A 132 10.49 11.63 -1.03
CA LEU A 132 11.62 12.36 -1.62
C LEU A 132 11.76 11.99 -3.10
N ARG A 133 11.89 13.01 -3.95
CA ARG A 133 12.10 12.80 -5.38
C ARG A 133 13.43 12.11 -5.63
N LEU A 134 13.43 11.08 -6.49
CA LEU A 134 14.64 10.39 -6.93
C LEU A 134 15.49 11.27 -7.83
N PRO A 135 16.82 11.21 -7.69
CA PRO A 135 17.72 11.99 -8.53
C PRO A 135 17.81 11.45 -9.97
N SER A 136 17.60 10.14 -10.16
CA SER A 136 17.62 9.49 -11.48
C SER A 136 16.94 8.12 -11.41
N ARG A 137 16.60 7.56 -12.59
CA ARG A 137 16.12 6.20 -12.77
C ARG A 137 17.10 5.16 -12.19
N ASP A 138 18.40 5.31 -12.47
CA ASP A 138 19.43 4.39 -11.97
C ASP A 138 19.50 4.38 -10.44
N ALA A 139 19.33 5.55 -9.79
CA ALA A 139 19.31 5.63 -8.33
C ALA A 139 18.11 4.88 -7.74
N GLY A 140 16.94 4.95 -8.36
CA GLY A 140 15.75 4.20 -7.97
C GLY A 140 15.96 2.69 -8.08
N TRP A 141 16.47 2.24 -9.23
CA TRP A 141 16.76 0.84 -9.47
C TRP A 141 17.81 0.30 -8.49
N LEU A 142 18.94 1.00 -8.33
CA LEU A 142 20.04 0.60 -7.42
C LEU A 142 19.58 0.52 -5.97
N TRP A 143 18.78 1.48 -5.51
CA TRP A 143 18.22 1.50 -4.16
C TRP A 143 17.31 0.29 -3.93
N THR A 144 16.41 0.03 -4.86
CA THR A 144 15.50 -1.12 -4.79
C THR A 144 16.29 -2.44 -4.80
N ALA A 145 17.28 -2.56 -5.68
CA ALA A 145 18.13 -3.74 -5.78
C ALA A 145 18.95 -3.99 -4.50
N LEU A 146 19.47 -2.92 -3.87
CA LEU A 146 20.19 -3.01 -2.60
C LEU A 146 19.30 -3.58 -1.48
N LEU A 147 18.08 -3.07 -1.34
CA LEU A 147 17.15 -3.54 -0.32
C LEU A 147 16.71 -4.97 -0.60
N ALA A 148 16.33 -5.28 -1.84
CA ALA A 148 15.94 -6.62 -2.24
C ALA A 148 17.05 -7.67 -2.02
N ALA A 149 18.29 -7.34 -2.39
CA ALA A 149 19.42 -8.22 -2.14
C ALA A 149 19.68 -8.45 -0.64
N SER A 150 19.44 -7.41 0.19
CA SER A 150 19.59 -7.51 1.63
C SER A 150 18.52 -8.43 2.26
N VAL A 151 17.28 -8.34 1.79
CA VAL A 151 16.18 -9.24 2.18
C VAL A 151 16.45 -10.66 1.72
N ARG A 152 16.78 -10.88 0.43
CA ARG A 152 17.03 -12.22 -0.13
C ARG A 152 18.15 -12.98 0.60
N ARG A 153 19.19 -12.27 1.04
CA ARG A 153 20.28 -12.85 1.81
C ARG A 153 19.84 -13.24 3.22
N ALA A 154 18.96 -12.45 3.85
CA ALA A 154 18.52 -12.67 5.23
C ALA A 154 17.37 -13.69 5.33
N ALA A 155 16.49 -13.73 4.35
CA ALA A 155 15.32 -14.63 4.29
C ALA A 155 15.16 -15.19 2.86
N PRO A 156 16.02 -16.14 2.45
CA PRO A 156 15.99 -16.69 1.10
C PRO A 156 14.66 -17.40 0.82
N GLY A 157 14.15 -17.24 -0.40
CA GLY A 157 12.93 -17.89 -0.88
C GLY A 157 11.62 -17.22 -0.50
N VAL A 158 11.64 -16.15 0.32
CA VAL A 158 10.45 -15.34 0.59
C VAL A 158 10.27 -14.31 -0.54
N PRO A 159 9.08 -14.21 -1.16
CA PRO A 159 8.82 -13.23 -2.21
C PRO A 159 9.02 -11.78 -1.76
N ILE A 160 9.43 -10.93 -2.68
CA ILE A 160 9.64 -9.51 -2.46
C ILE A 160 8.63 -8.72 -3.26
N GLN A 161 8.02 -7.72 -2.62
CA GLN A 161 7.07 -6.77 -3.17
C GLN A 161 7.61 -5.34 -3.07
N PHE A 162 6.97 -4.41 -3.77
CA PHE A 162 7.22 -2.99 -3.69
C PHE A 162 5.90 -2.22 -3.79
N GLY A 163 5.60 -1.37 -2.82
CA GLY A 163 4.39 -0.54 -2.80
C GLY A 163 4.46 0.62 -3.79
N ALA A 164 4.30 0.33 -5.08
CA ALA A 164 4.17 1.32 -6.14
C ALA A 164 2.74 1.90 -6.17
N HIS A 165 2.59 3.14 -6.65
CA HIS A 165 1.33 3.86 -6.60
C HIS A 165 1.02 4.64 -7.90
N LEU A 166 -0.16 5.26 -8.00
CA LEU A 166 -0.60 5.96 -9.22
C LEU A 166 0.42 6.95 -9.81
N PRO A 167 1.19 7.75 -9.04
CA PRO A 167 2.30 8.54 -9.59
C PRO A 167 3.31 7.75 -10.41
N SER A 168 3.59 6.48 -10.05
CA SER A 168 4.48 5.61 -10.86
C SER A 168 3.89 5.26 -12.24
N LEU A 169 2.58 5.50 -12.47
CA LEU A 169 1.90 5.35 -13.77
C LEU A 169 1.64 6.70 -14.45
N THR A 170 1.41 7.76 -13.69
CA THR A 170 0.97 9.06 -14.24
C THR A 170 2.10 10.08 -14.37
N ALA A 171 3.27 9.79 -13.82
CA ALA A 171 4.48 10.61 -13.91
C ALA A 171 5.72 9.73 -14.07
N ASP A 172 6.81 10.29 -14.57
CA ASP A 172 8.13 9.65 -14.45
C ASP A 172 8.77 10.11 -13.13
N THR A 173 8.49 9.37 -12.08
CA THR A 173 9.06 9.61 -10.73
C THR A 173 10.46 9.02 -10.59
N HIS A 174 11.01 8.42 -11.65
CA HIS A 174 12.22 7.60 -11.66
C HIS A 174 12.08 6.28 -10.85
N MET A 175 10.85 5.94 -10.43
CA MET A 175 10.49 4.64 -9.84
C MET A 175 9.53 3.96 -10.82
N ARG A 176 10.06 3.50 -11.95
CA ARG A 176 9.27 2.94 -13.05
C ARG A 176 8.91 1.49 -12.79
N ILE A 177 7.74 1.08 -13.23
CA ILE A 177 7.21 -0.28 -13.04
C ILE A 177 8.10 -1.35 -13.71
N ASP A 178 8.61 -1.09 -14.92
CA ASP A 178 9.51 -2.01 -15.64
C ASP A 178 10.84 -2.23 -14.90
N ASP A 179 11.39 -1.19 -14.26
CA ASP A 179 12.58 -1.29 -13.42
C ASP A 179 12.31 -2.09 -12.15
N LEU A 180 11.21 -1.78 -11.46
CA LEU A 180 10.81 -2.50 -10.25
C LEU A 180 10.60 -3.99 -10.54
N ALA A 181 9.90 -4.32 -11.62
CA ALA A 181 9.61 -5.68 -12.04
C ALA A 181 10.86 -6.53 -12.31
N SER A 182 12.00 -5.89 -12.65
CA SER A 182 13.30 -6.56 -12.81
C SER A 182 13.94 -6.96 -11.48
N VAL A 183 13.47 -6.41 -10.36
CA VAL A 183 14.06 -6.57 -9.02
C VAL A 183 13.16 -7.36 -8.09
N VAL A 184 11.83 -7.12 -8.13
CA VAL A 184 10.87 -7.74 -7.21
C VAL A 184 10.25 -9.00 -7.78
N ASP A 185 9.63 -9.81 -6.91
CA ASP A 185 9.05 -11.10 -7.30
C ASP A 185 7.56 -10.98 -7.62
N GLU A 186 6.87 -9.93 -7.16
CA GLU A 186 5.45 -9.67 -7.39
C GLU A 186 5.22 -8.21 -7.75
N ASP A 187 4.45 -7.96 -8.82
CA ASP A 187 4.14 -6.63 -9.33
C ASP A 187 2.95 -6.06 -8.54
N CYS A 188 3.10 -4.91 -7.90
CA CYS A 188 2.12 -4.32 -6.98
C CYS A 188 1.73 -2.91 -7.39
N MET A 189 0.47 -2.51 -7.11
CA MET A 189 -0.05 -1.18 -7.40
C MET A 189 -1.00 -0.71 -6.30
N HIS A 190 -0.88 0.57 -5.91
CA HIS A 190 -1.87 1.27 -5.11
C HIS A 190 -2.67 2.20 -6.00
N ALA A 191 -3.99 2.14 -5.94
CA ALA A 191 -4.83 2.98 -6.79
C ALA A 191 -6.04 3.54 -6.03
N TYR A 192 -6.11 4.88 -6.01
CA TYR A 192 -7.19 5.62 -5.36
C TYR A 192 -7.73 6.68 -6.32
N PRO A 193 -9.01 6.60 -6.73
CA PRO A 193 -9.65 7.65 -7.54
C PRO A 193 -9.59 9.03 -6.88
N LEU A 194 -9.59 9.08 -5.55
CA LEU A 194 -9.49 10.31 -4.77
C LEU A 194 -8.28 11.18 -5.11
N TYR A 195 -7.18 10.56 -5.57
CA TYR A 195 -5.89 11.20 -5.81
C TYR A 195 -5.53 11.30 -7.30
N CYS A 196 -6.46 10.90 -8.19
CA CYS A 196 -6.21 10.84 -9.62
C CYS A 196 -7.08 11.83 -10.40
N ASP A 197 -6.48 12.82 -11.05
CA ASP A 197 -7.19 13.80 -11.88
C ASP A 197 -7.67 13.26 -13.22
N VAL A 198 -7.32 12.02 -13.57
CA VAL A 198 -7.82 11.28 -14.74
C VAL A 198 -9.08 10.48 -14.38
N ALA A 199 -9.32 10.23 -13.10
CA ALA A 199 -10.52 9.53 -12.63
C ALA A 199 -11.80 10.24 -13.05
N LYS A 200 -12.87 9.49 -13.34
CA LYS A 200 -14.19 10.00 -13.69
C LYS A 200 -15.03 10.43 -12.47
N GLY A 201 -14.41 10.52 -11.32
CA GLY A 201 -14.99 10.93 -10.05
C GLY A 201 -14.32 10.23 -8.87
N PHE A 202 -14.68 10.63 -7.67
CA PHE A 202 -14.07 10.09 -6.45
C PHE A 202 -14.38 8.60 -6.19
N LEU A 203 -15.46 8.09 -6.79
CA LEU A 203 -15.91 6.69 -6.67
C LEU A 203 -15.71 5.90 -7.98
N ASP A 204 -14.75 6.29 -8.80
CA ASP A 204 -14.46 5.64 -10.06
C ASP A 204 -13.93 4.22 -9.88
N SER A 205 -14.81 3.25 -9.89
CA SER A 205 -14.49 1.84 -9.66
C SER A 205 -13.70 1.18 -10.81
N GLU A 206 -13.57 1.84 -11.98
CA GLU A 206 -12.80 1.34 -13.13
C GLU A 206 -11.31 1.69 -13.04
N LEU A 207 -10.95 2.77 -12.36
CA LEU A 207 -9.56 3.21 -12.26
C LEU A 207 -8.67 2.15 -11.61
N VAL A 208 -9.20 1.46 -10.60
CA VAL A 208 -8.45 0.48 -9.80
C VAL A 208 -8.06 -0.74 -10.63
N PRO A 209 -8.99 -1.48 -11.29
CA PRO A 209 -8.64 -2.60 -12.14
C PRO A 209 -7.83 -2.20 -13.37
N PHE A 210 -8.09 -1.03 -13.97
CA PHE A 210 -7.28 -0.49 -15.05
C PHE A 210 -5.82 -0.30 -14.62
N SER A 211 -5.59 0.35 -13.49
CA SER A 211 -4.24 0.59 -12.97
C SER A 211 -3.51 -0.73 -12.67
N CYS A 212 -4.20 -1.72 -12.12
CA CYS A 212 -3.66 -3.05 -11.89
C CYS A 212 -3.25 -3.74 -13.20
N ALA A 213 -4.13 -3.71 -14.22
CA ALA A 213 -3.85 -4.29 -15.54
C ALA A 213 -2.70 -3.58 -16.26
N LEU A 214 -2.66 -2.25 -16.22
CA LEU A 214 -1.58 -1.46 -16.82
C LEU A 214 -0.23 -1.74 -16.13
N THR A 215 -0.22 -1.93 -14.81
CA THR A 215 0.98 -2.33 -14.07
C THR A 215 1.52 -3.67 -14.57
N ALA A 216 0.66 -4.69 -14.72
CA ALA A 216 1.07 -6.00 -15.23
C ALA A 216 1.65 -5.91 -16.65
N GLU A 217 1.10 -5.06 -17.51
CA GLU A 217 1.60 -4.87 -18.88
C GLU A 217 2.91 -4.08 -18.94
N LEU A 218 3.08 -3.03 -18.12
CA LEU A 218 4.33 -2.27 -18.02
C LEU A 218 5.46 -3.10 -17.40
N ALA A 219 5.15 -3.94 -16.42
CA ALA A 219 6.10 -4.87 -15.83
C ALA A 219 6.65 -5.89 -16.84
N ALA A 220 5.85 -6.24 -17.85
CA ALA A 220 6.20 -7.17 -18.94
C ALA A 220 6.73 -8.53 -18.48
N THR A 221 6.40 -8.96 -17.27
CA THR A 221 6.87 -10.21 -16.64
C THR A 221 5.99 -11.40 -16.98
N GLY A 222 4.78 -11.17 -17.50
CA GLY A 222 3.75 -12.19 -17.68
C GLY A 222 3.04 -12.58 -16.36
N ARG A 223 3.40 -11.97 -15.24
CA ARG A 223 2.70 -12.15 -13.96
C ARG A 223 1.45 -11.29 -13.90
N ALA A 224 0.43 -11.74 -13.20
CA ALA A 224 -0.69 -10.90 -12.81
C ALA A 224 -0.25 -9.95 -11.68
N ALA A 225 -0.65 -8.68 -11.75
CA ALA A 225 -0.34 -7.72 -10.70
C ALA A 225 -1.30 -7.86 -9.49
N LEU A 226 -0.81 -7.47 -8.32
CA LEU A 226 -1.56 -7.35 -7.09
C LEU A 226 -2.09 -5.91 -6.97
N MET A 227 -3.39 -5.74 -6.69
CA MET A 227 -3.89 -4.48 -6.19
C MET A 227 -3.55 -4.39 -4.70
N HIS A 228 -2.42 -3.78 -4.42
CA HIS A 228 -1.75 -3.79 -3.11
C HIS A 228 -2.35 -2.78 -2.12
N GLU A 229 -3.08 -1.79 -2.63
CA GLU A 229 -3.98 -0.92 -1.86
C GLU A 229 -5.09 -0.34 -2.74
N PHE A 230 -6.32 -0.39 -2.23
CA PHE A 230 -7.46 0.40 -2.71
C PHE A 230 -8.44 0.63 -1.56
N GLY A 231 -9.21 1.69 -1.63
CA GLY A 231 -10.19 1.99 -0.59
C GLY A 231 -10.89 3.32 -0.81
N ILE A 232 -11.81 3.64 0.08
CA ILE A 232 -12.53 4.91 0.13
C ILE A 232 -12.79 5.31 1.58
N CYS A 233 -12.51 6.56 1.90
CA CYS A 233 -12.85 7.13 3.20
C CYS A 233 -14.35 7.46 3.27
N THR A 234 -14.95 7.30 4.45
CA THR A 234 -16.40 7.50 4.62
C THR A 234 -16.72 8.67 5.54
N ALA A 235 -17.87 9.29 5.29
CA ALA A 235 -18.51 10.20 6.21
C ALA A 235 -18.97 9.45 7.50
N PRO A 236 -19.28 10.17 8.58
CA PRO A 236 -19.78 9.55 9.80
C PRO A 236 -21.04 8.70 9.54
N LYS A 237 -21.23 7.65 10.34
CA LYS A 237 -22.36 6.72 10.22
C LYS A 237 -23.70 7.45 10.04
N GLY A 238 -24.45 7.05 9.03
CA GLY A 238 -25.75 7.61 8.69
C GLY A 238 -25.73 8.99 8.03
N SER A 239 -24.54 9.53 7.75
CA SER A 239 -24.39 10.78 6.99
C SER A 239 -24.30 10.51 5.49
N PRO A 240 -24.84 11.42 4.64
CA PRO A 240 -24.64 11.34 3.20
C PRO A 240 -23.18 11.59 2.86
N GLY A 241 -22.77 11.17 1.65
CA GLY A 241 -21.47 11.52 1.10
C GLY A 241 -21.30 13.04 0.98
N GLN A 242 -20.09 13.53 1.25
CA GLN A 242 -19.80 14.95 1.27
C GLN A 242 -18.38 15.27 0.81
N THR A 243 -18.22 16.40 0.12
CA THR A 243 -16.90 16.93 -0.19
C THR A 243 -16.44 17.84 0.94
N ILE A 244 -15.22 17.61 1.40
CA ILE A 244 -14.54 18.45 2.40
C ILE A 244 -13.30 19.08 1.79
N THR A 245 -12.82 20.17 2.37
CA THR A 245 -11.46 20.67 2.12
C THR A 245 -10.53 20.00 3.12
N ASP A 246 -9.50 19.32 2.62
CA ASP A 246 -8.61 18.51 3.44
C ASP A 246 -7.15 18.77 3.10
N ASP A 247 -6.25 18.51 4.04
CA ASP A 247 -4.81 18.56 3.82
C ASP A 247 -4.30 17.28 3.14
N PHE A 248 -3.65 17.45 2.01
CA PHE A 248 -2.94 16.39 1.32
C PHE A 248 -1.46 16.75 1.22
N LEU A 249 -0.66 16.28 2.19
CA LEU A 249 0.78 16.52 2.25
C LEU A 249 1.14 18.01 2.14
N GLY A 250 0.45 18.85 2.90
CA GLY A 250 0.64 20.30 2.94
C GLY A 250 -0.07 21.09 1.83
N ARG A 251 -0.94 20.43 1.03
CA ARG A 251 -1.78 21.08 0.02
C ARG A 251 -3.25 20.95 0.39
N SER A 252 -3.96 22.05 0.40
CA SER A 252 -5.42 22.05 0.62
C SER A 252 -6.15 21.65 -0.65
N LEU A 253 -6.81 20.50 -0.65
CA LEU A 253 -7.51 19.94 -1.80
C LEU A 253 -8.93 19.49 -1.41
N PRO A 254 -9.90 19.51 -2.36
CA PRO A 254 -11.20 18.89 -2.14
C PRO A 254 -11.02 17.36 -2.05
N GLN A 255 -11.62 16.75 -1.04
CA GLN A 255 -11.66 15.31 -0.84
C GLN A 255 -13.11 14.88 -0.59
N TYR A 256 -13.47 13.69 -1.07
CA TYR A 256 -14.80 13.15 -0.90
C TYR A 256 -14.82 12.09 0.21
N LEU A 257 -15.64 12.30 1.22
CA LEU A 257 -16.04 11.28 2.17
C LEU A 257 -17.33 10.65 1.66
N ALA A 258 -17.27 9.40 1.23
CA ALA A 258 -18.45 8.67 0.75
C ALA A 258 -19.43 8.39 1.90
N SER A 259 -20.71 8.22 1.63
CA SER A 259 -21.55 7.55 2.61
C SER A 259 -21.06 6.09 2.77
N GLU A 260 -21.38 5.45 3.89
CA GLU A 260 -20.96 4.06 4.10
C GLU A 260 -21.58 3.11 3.06
N GLU A 261 -22.79 3.40 2.57
CA GLU A 261 -23.46 2.65 1.51
C GLU A 261 -22.80 2.86 0.14
N GLU A 262 -22.32 4.07 -0.15
CA GLU A 262 -21.51 4.34 -1.34
C GLU A 262 -20.20 3.57 -1.27
N GLY A 263 -19.54 3.58 -0.10
CA GLY A 263 -18.34 2.78 0.16
C GLY A 263 -18.57 1.29 -0.09
N ALA A 264 -19.67 0.74 0.40
CA ALA A 264 -20.03 -0.66 0.19
C ALA A 264 -20.21 -1.00 -1.31
N ARG A 265 -20.92 -0.16 -2.06
CA ARG A 265 -21.06 -0.33 -3.52
C ARG A 265 -19.70 -0.26 -4.23
N TYR A 266 -18.87 0.73 -3.89
CA TYR A 266 -17.53 0.88 -4.46
C TYR A 266 -16.66 -0.37 -4.23
N TYR A 267 -16.62 -0.91 -3.00
CA TYR A 267 -15.90 -2.15 -2.72
C TYR A 267 -16.42 -3.34 -3.55
N GLY A 268 -17.72 -3.49 -3.66
CA GLY A 268 -18.33 -4.58 -4.45
C GLY A 268 -17.99 -4.50 -5.94
N GLU A 269 -18.06 -3.31 -6.51
CA GLU A 269 -17.71 -3.07 -7.91
C GLU A 269 -16.22 -3.31 -8.16
N VAL A 270 -15.33 -2.72 -7.37
CA VAL A 270 -13.87 -2.87 -7.52
C VAL A 270 -13.45 -4.32 -7.40
N LEU A 271 -13.90 -5.05 -6.37
CA LEU A 271 -13.54 -6.47 -6.18
C LEU A 271 -14.01 -7.33 -7.34
N GLY A 272 -15.26 -7.12 -7.81
CA GLY A 272 -15.78 -7.84 -8.97
C GLY A 272 -14.96 -7.59 -10.25
N ARG A 273 -14.59 -6.33 -10.50
CA ARG A 273 -13.81 -5.94 -11.68
C ARG A 273 -12.37 -6.45 -11.61
N LEU A 274 -11.70 -6.37 -10.46
CA LEU A 274 -10.36 -6.94 -10.26
C LEU A 274 -10.33 -8.44 -10.56
N ALA A 275 -11.35 -9.18 -10.15
CA ALA A 275 -11.44 -10.61 -10.45
C ALA A 275 -11.57 -10.89 -11.95
N VAL A 276 -12.48 -10.20 -12.66
CA VAL A 276 -12.67 -10.42 -14.10
C VAL A 276 -11.52 -9.89 -14.96
N THR A 277 -10.70 -9.00 -14.43
CA THR A 277 -9.48 -8.52 -15.08
C THR A 277 -8.22 -9.29 -14.67
N GLY A 278 -8.36 -10.33 -13.86
CA GLY A 278 -7.28 -11.26 -13.53
C GLY A 278 -6.22 -10.71 -12.58
N ALA A 279 -6.59 -9.79 -11.68
CA ALA A 279 -5.69 -9.39 -10.61
C ALA A 279 -5.29 -10.59 -9.72
N ALA A 280 -4.03 -10.67 -9.31
CA ALA A 280 -3.51 -11.76 -8.48
C ALA A 280 -4.06 -11.74 -7.05
N GLY A 281 -4.56 -10.59 -6.60
CA GLY A 281 -5.17 -10.37 -5.29
C GLY A 281 -5.49 -8.90 -5.08
N ALA A 282 -6.16 -8.60 -3.97
CA ALA A 282 -6.53 -7.24 -3.61
C ALA A 282 -6.46 -7.03 -2.09
N TYR A 283 -5.92 -5.89 -1.67
CA TYR A 283 -5.81 -5.50 -0.26
C TYR A 283 -6.60 -4.22 -0.03
N ALA A 284 -7.52 -4.28 0.91
CA ALA A 284 -8.32 -3.13 1.32
C ALA A 284 -7.50 -2.18 2.19
N TRP A 285 -7.50 -0.90 1.88
CA TRP A 285 -7.05 0.15 2.78
C TRP A 285 -8.26 0.80 3.43
N CYS A 286 -8.49 0.58 4.72
CA CYS A 286 -7.75 -0.28 5.63
C CYS A 286 -8.72 -1.08 6.53
N TYR A 287 -8.21 -1.80 7.54
CA TYR A 287 -9.06 -2.59 8.43
C TYR A 287 -9.94 -1.70 9.31
N GLY A 288 -9.36 -0.79 10.08
CA GLY A 288 -10.08 -0.01 11.08
C GLY A 288 -9.92 1.50 10.91
N ASP A 289 -10.96 2.24 11.27
CA ASP A 289 -10.90 3.69 11.44
C ASP A 289 -9.96 4.05 12.58
N TYR A 290 -9.29 5.18 12.47
CA TYR A 290 -8.46 5.68 13.54
C TYR A 290 -9.28 6.15 14.75
N ALA A 291 -8.78 5.87 15.96
CA ALA A 291 -9.42 6.24 17.20
C ALA A 291 -9.58 7.76 17.32
N PRO A 292 -10.75 8.28 17.77
CA PRO A 292 -10.96 9.72 17.92
C PRO A 292 -9.95 10.44 18.82
N THR A 293 -9.31 9.71 19.75
CA THR A 293 -8.24 10.24 20.60
C THR A 293 -7.00 10.70 19.83
N LEU A 294 -6.88 10.31 18.56
CA LEU A 294 -5.79 10.69 17.66
C LEU A 294 -6.13 11.94 16.84
N PHE A 295 -7.39 12.39 16.77
CA PHE A 295 -7.81 13.45 15.85
C PHE A 295 -7.23 14.84 16.15
N GLY A 296 -6.69 15.06 17.34
CA GLY A 296 -5.94 16.27 17.69
C GLY A 296 -4.42 16.17 17.47
N ARG A 297 -3.94 15.09 16.82
CA ARG A 297 -2.51 14.85 16.57
C ARG A 297 -2.24 14.70 15.08
N ALA A 298 -1.10 15.24 14.61
CA ALA A 298 -0.69 15.06 13.22
C ALA A 298 -0.43 13.57 12.89
N PRO A 299 -0.92 13.11 11.73
CA PRO A 299 -1.54 13.85 10.62
C PRO A 299 -3.05 14.05 10.74
N PHE A 300 -3.71 13.42 11.69
CA PHE A 300 -5.18 13.34 11.77
C PHE A 300 -5.87 14.66 12.16
N ASP A 301 -5.13 15.64 12.65
CA ASP A 301 -5.64 16.99 12.92
C ASP A 301 -5.97 17.75 11.62
N THR A 302 -5.26 17.49 10.53
CA THR A 302 -5.43 18.15 9.23
C THR A 302 -5.83 17.21 8.10
N ALA A 303 -5.35 15.97 8.08
CA ALA A 303 -5.73 14.94 7.08
C ALA A 303 -7.00 14.19 7.52
N ILE A 304 -8.15 14.86 7.39
CA ILE A 304 -9.45 14.36 7.91
C ILE A 304 -9.86 13.05 7.24
N ARG A 305 -9.66 12.91 5.93
CA ARG A 305 -10.00 11.70 5.18
C ARG A 305 -9.33 10.44 5.74
N GLU A 306 -8.10 10.59 6.25
CA GLU A 306 -7.34 9.44 6.78
C GLU A 306 -8.01 8.79 7.99
N ARG A 307 -8.90 9.50 8.67
CA ARG A 307 -9.56 9.01 9.89
C ARG A 307 -10.51 7.85 9.64
N SER A 308 -11.02 7.66 8.41
CA SER A 308 -12.22 6.85 8.15
C SER A 308 -12.17 5.93 6.92
N PHE A 309 -10.98 5.46 6.53
CA PHE A 309 -10.83 4.45 5.47
C PHE A 309 -11.18 3.02 5.93
N GLY A 310 -11.37 2.80 7.23
CA GLY A 310 -11.60 1.47 7.80
C GLY A 310 -12.86 0.79 7.27
N LEU A 311 -12.81 -0.53 7.19
CA LEU A 311 -14.00 -1.39 7.07
C LEU A 311 -14.74 -1.53 8.40
N VAL A 312 -14.01 -1.30 9.49
CA VAL A 312 -14.49 -1.35 10.87
C VAL A 312 -14.33 0.04 11.48
N ARG A 313 -15.36 0.53 12.17
CA ARG A 313 -15.31 1.83 12.85
C ARG A 313 -14.41 1.75 14.09
N ALA A 314 -14.00 2.91 14.58
CA ALA A 314 -13.15 3.01 15.78
C ALA A 314 -13.79 2.38 17.06
N ASP A 315 -15.10 2.18 17.09
CA ASP A 315 -15.82 1.51 18.17
C ASP A 315 -15.89 -0.02 17.99
N GLY A 316 -15.26 -0.57 16.95
CA GLY A 316 -15.26 -1.98 16.62
C GLY A 316 -16.48 -2.45 15.81
N SER A 317 -17.45 -1.58 15.53
CA SER A 317 -18.60 -1.95 14.70
C SER A 317 -18.27 -1.96 13.21
N GLU A 318 -18.80 -2.91 12.48
CA GLU A 318 -18.55 -3.06 11.04
C GLU A 318 -19.32 -2.01 10.22
N LYS A 319 -18.68 -1.52 9.14
CA LYS A 319 -19.37 -0.74 8.11
C LYS A 319 -19.99 -1.69 7.07
N PRO A 320 -21.00 -1.26 6.29
CA PRO A 320 -21.62 -2.09 5.23
C PRO A 320 -20.62 -2.68 4.23
N ALA A 321 -19.49 -2.04 4.00
CA ALA A 321 -18.40 -2.56 3.14
C ALA A 321 -17.78 -3.85 3.69
N ALA A 322 -17.78 -4.07 5.00
CA ALA A 322 -17.29 -5.31 5.60
C ALA A 322 -18.16 -6.52 5.21
N ASP A 323 -19.47 -6.37 5.14
CA ASP A 323 -20.38 -7.41 4.67
C ASP A 323 -20.16 -7.75 3.19
N VAL A 324 -19.90 -6.73 2.37
CA VAL A 324 -19.57 -6.93 0.95
C VAL A 324 -18.27 -7.73 0.79
N VAL A 325 -17.24 -7.39 1.55
CA VAL A 325 -15.96 -8.12 1.54
C VAL A 325 -16.15 -9.57 2.00
N ARG A 326 -16.87 -9.77 3.11
CA ARG A 326 -17.19 -11.11 3.65
C ARG A 326 -17.93 -11.97 2.61
N ALA A 327 -18.96 -11.40 1.98
CA ALA A 327 -19.72 -12.09 0.93
C ALA A 327 -18.87 -12.43 -0.29
N PHE A 328 -17.96 -11.51 -0.70
CA PHE A 328 -17.05 -11.74 -1.80
C PHE A 328 -16.04 -12.86 -1.46
N ALA A 329 -15.44 -12.82 -0.27
CA ALA A 329 -14.52 -13.85 0.22
C ALA A 329 -15.18 -15.24 0.25
N ALA A 330 -16.41 -15.34 0.75
CA ALA A 330 -17.16 -16.60 0.76
C ALA A 330 -17.44 -17.13 -0.66
N ARG A 331 -17.70 -16.26 -1.62
CA ARG A 331 -17.86 -16.65 -3.03
C ARG A 331 -16.52 -17.12 -3.65
N LEU A 332 -15.41 -16.49 -3.29
CA LEU A 332 -14.07 -16.95 -3.70
C LEU A 332 -13.79 -18.37 -3.21
N GLU A 333 -14.07 -18.65 -1.94
CA GLU A 333 -13.90 -19.99 -1.36
C GLU A 333 -14.74 -21.05 -2.06
N ARG A 334 -15.98 -20.71 -2.46
CA ARG A 334 -16.86 -21.59 -3.22
C ARG A 334 -16.55 -21.64 -4.71
N ARG A 335 -15.51 -20.91 -5.18
CA ARG A 335 -15.14 -20.79 -6.61
C ARG A 335 -16.28 -20.24 -7.49
N GLU A 336 -17.11 -19.37 -6.92
CA GLU A 336 -18.26 -18.75 -7.61
C GLU A 336 -17.92 -17.39 -8.22
N VAL A 337 -16.70 -16.89 -8.01
CA VAL A 337 -16.23 -15.63 -8.61
C VAL A 337 -15.61 -15.95 -9.96
N PRO A 338 -16.09 -15.36 -11.06
CA PRO A 338 -15.46 -15.53 -12.35
C PRO A 338 -14.11 -14.81 -12.37
N PHE A 339 -13.07 -15.53 -12.77
CA PHE A 339 -11.77 -14.93 -13.07
C PHE A 339 -11.58 -14.82 -14.56
N GLY A 340 -11.08 -13.67 -15.00
CA GLY A 340 -10.78 -13.38 -16.39
C GLY A 340 -9.33 -13.00 -16.61
N LEU A 341 -9.09 -12.36 -17.74
CA LEU A 341 -7.83 -11.72 -18.08
C LEU A 341 -8.14 -10.30 -18.53
N ALA A 342 -7.32 -9.34 -18.12
CA ALA A 342 -7.44 -7.99 -18.64
C ALA A 342 -7.27 -7.98 -20.17
N PRO A 343 -8.04 -7.15 -20.88
CA PRO A 343 -7.77 -6.89 -22.28
C PRO A 343 -6.40 -6.23 -22.41
N LYS A 344 -5.68 -6.51 -23.50
CA LYS A 344 -4.41 -5.83 -23.78
C LYS A 344 -4.66 -4.35 -24.06
N ILE A 345 -4.08 -3.49 -23.24
CA ILE A 345 -4.27 -2.03 -23.31
C ILE A 345 -3.02 -1.28 -23.74
N LEU A 346 -1.82 -1.72 -23.31
CA LEU A 346 -0.57 -1.05 -23.64
C LEU A 346 -0.20 -1.29 -25.11
N ASP A 347 0.02 -0.22 -25.86
CA ASP A 347 0.32 -0.22 -27.29
C ASP A 347 1.64 0.47 -27.65
N VAL A 348 2.45 0.76 -26.65
CA VAL A 348 3.78 1.39 -26.75
C VAL A 348 4.76 0.67 -25.84
N THR A 349 6.07 0.87 -26.05
CA THR A 349 7.12 0.38 -25.12
C THR A 349 7.09 1.15 -23.80
N ALA A 350 7.65 0.60 -22.74
CA ALA A 350 7.75 1.27 -21.45
C ALA A 350 8.47 2.63 -21.57
N ASP A 351 9.57 2.71 -22.30
CA ASP A 351 10.30 3.98 -22.52
C ASP A 351 9.44 5.02 -23.24
N ALA A 352 8.70 4.62 -24.26
CA ALA A 352 7.76 5.52 -24.95
C ALA A 352 6.62 5.94 -24.03
N TYR A 353 6.13 5.04 -23.17
CA TYR A 353 5.11 5.37 -22.17
C TYR A 353 5.63 6.43 -21.20
N TYR A 354 6.81 6.22 -20.60
CA TYR A 354 7.40 7.13 -19.63
C TYR A 354 7.92 8.45 -20.21
N ALA A 355 8.02 8.58 -21.53
CA ALA A 355 8.27 9.88 -22.18
C ALA A 355 7.11 10.87 -22.00
N ALA A 356 5.85 10.38 -21.87
CA ALA A 356 4.67 11.19 -21.63
C ALA A 356 3.61 10.43 -20.79
N PRO A 357 3.92 10.02 -19.55
CA PRO A 357 3.13 9.02 -18.81
C PRO A 357 1.70 9.46 -18.56
N LYS A 358 1.45 10.69 -18.12
CA LYS A 358 0.10 11.20 -17.89
C LYS A 358 -0.77 11.22 -19.16
N GLN A 359 -0.15 11.54 -20.30
CA GLN A 359 -0.86 11.58 -21.59
C GLN A 359 -1.22 10.15 -22.02
N HIS A 360 -0.28 9.20 -21.91
CA HIS A 360 -0.53 7.80 -22.22
C HIS A 360 -1.55 7.19 -21.28
N PHE A 361 -1.41 7.42 -19.95
CA PHE A 361 -2.35 6.94 -18.96
C PHE A 361 -3.78 7.35 -19.27
N ARG A 362 -4.03 8.66 -19.54
CA ARG A 362 -5.36 9.18 -19.90
C ARG A 362 -5.89 8.53 -21.18
N ARG A 363 -5.08 8.47 -22.23
CA ARG A 363 -5.46 7.87 -23.51
C ARG A 363 -5.83 6.38 -23.37
N LEU A 364 -5.03 5.63 -22.62
CA LEU A 364 -5.27 4.20 -22.38
C LEU A 364 -6.49 4.00 -21.49
N TYR A 365 -6.70 4.87 -20.51
CA TYR A 365 -7.88 4.83 -19.65
C TYR A 365 -9.17 5.13 -20.44
N ASP A 366 -9.17 6.10 -21.33
CA ASP A 366 -10.31 6.35 -22.23
C ASP A 366 -10.58 5.18 -23.18
N ARG A 367 -9.54 4.44 -23.56
CA ARG A 367 -9.66 3.22 -24.37
C ARG A 367 -10.27 2.06 -23.57
N TRP A 368 -9.92 1.91 -22.29
CA TRP A 368 -10.43 0.88 -21.40
C TRP A 368 -11.95 0.75 -21.41
N PHE A 369 -12.67 1.86 -21.45
CA PHE A 369 -14.14 1.88 -21.51
C PHE A 369 -14.74 1.43 -22.83
N ARG A 370 -13.92 1.18 -23.85
CA ARG A 370 -14.39 0.73 -25.17
C ARG A 370 -14.10 -0.74 -25.43
N LEU A 371 -13.37 -1.34 -24.52
CA LEU A 371 -13.02 -2.77 -24.53
C LEU A 371 -14.00 -3.59 -23.69
#